data_73c0ff4a8b4b17c9ffffd79319f739e1
#
_entry.id   73c0ff4a8b4b17c9ffffd79319f739e1
#
_cell.length_a   1.000
_cell.length_b   1.000
_cell.length_c   1.000
_cell.angle_alpha   90.00
_cell.angle_beta   90.00
_cell.angle_gamma   90.00
#
_symmetry.space_group_name_H-M   'P 1'
#
loop_
_entity.id
_entity.type
_entity.pdbx_description
1 polymer ?
#
loop_
_entity_poly.entity_id
_entity_poly.type
_entity_poly.pdbx_seq_one_letter_code
_entity_poly.pdbx_strand_id
1 'polypeptide(L)'
;MSQTHKQKIAALLATTLILCDLISGSPAHLQARQKSNQTEWSEEPTPEPTEEPTAEPTEEPEPTVAPQPNETPKPVEKYELVSPHAKYYKGGMKGIHYRRVKGKKVYHLYSYTTDSVKLVMSQASTFEVYGGASKKEVKKKLVTVSSSGVVKCKTKNKKNYTLLKATSKVTGESCYIYIYFNEKIESKSGSKIKLWEKKKATVSFNYAKKKLSFGIKNKKIASINKNGRITAKKKGTTYLFVKVKDSDKNQCRIKIVVKEEPWIVSEKDKKYDYAEMTRDLRKIAHKYPGKTGLSSLGRTYDNREIWCLRVGNPSAAKKLVIDAAIHAREWKNTQVIMRQTEEILREYGEHRARFRSTCLYILPMDNPDGVTISQYGASGIRNAKLRKKIQKIGHFNTWKNNARGVNINNNFPAGFSADKKKDKKKGKKRKP
;
A
#
# COMPACT_ATOMS: atom_id res chain seq x y z
N MET A 1 -24.17 -10.18 -22.97
CA MET A 1 -25.23 -9.82 -21.98
C MET A 1 -26.30 -8.99 -22.68
N SER A 2 -27.56 -9.43 -22.64
CA SER A 2 -28.66 -8.70 -23.29
C SER A 2 -28.91 -7.33 -22.61
N GLN A 3 -29.45 -6.39 -23.37
CA GLN A 3 -29.77 -5.03 -22.90
C GLN A 3 -30.71 -5.03 -21.67
N THR A 4 -31.59 -6.00 -21.58
CA THR A 4 -32.48 -6.26 -20.43
C THR A 4 -31.73 -6.68 -19.17
N HIS A 5 -30.58 -7.35 -19.30
CA HIS A 5 -29.75 -7.74 -18.16
C HIS A 5 -28.98 -6.54 -17.57
N LYS A 6 -28.51 -5.65 -18.45
CA LYS A 6 -27.86 -4.39 -18.02
C LYS A 6 -28.84 -3.43 -17.33
N GLN A 7 -30.08 -3.35 -17.80
CA GLN A 7 -31.11 -2.54 -17.16
C GLN A 7 -31.56 -3.08 -15.81
N LYS A 8 -31.63 -4.40 -15.64
CA LYS A 8 -31.92 -5.02 -14.33
C LYS A 8 -30.79 -4.84 -13.31
N ILE A 9 -29.54 -4.89 -13.76
CA ILE A 9 -28.39 -4.59 -12.91
C ILE A 9 -28.35 -3.10 -12.57
N ALA A 10 -28.68 -2.21 -13.50
CA ALA A 10 -28.78 -0.77 -13.24
C ALA A 10 -29.92 -0.41 -12.27
N ALA A 11 -31.06 -1.06 -12.36
CA ALA A 11 -32.18 -0.90 -11.42
C ALA A 11 -31.84 -1.46 -10.01
N LEU A 12 -31.10 -2.58 -9.95
CA LEU A 12 -30.62 -3.15 -8.69
C LEU A 12 -29.55 -2.25 -8.06
N LEU A 13 -28.66 -1.67 -8.86
CA LEU A 13 -27.67 -0.68 -8.41
C LEU A 13 -28.33 0.63 -7.96
N ALA A 14 -29.44 1.05 -8.58
CA ALA A 14 -30.21 2.22 -8.16
C ALA A 14 -30.90 2.00 -6.81
N THR A 15 -31.47 0.83 -6.54
CA THR A 15 -32.00 0.46 -5.21
C THR A 15 -30.89 0.36 -4.15
N THR A 16 -29.73 -0.07 -4.56
CA THR A 16 -28.53 -0.11 -3.69
C THR A 16 -28.02 1.29 -3.37
N LEU A 17 -28.07 2.21 -4.32
CA LEU A 17 -27.75 3.64 -4.14
C LEU A 17 -28.77 4.32 -3.21
N ILE A 18 -30.06 4.03 -3.34
CA ILE A 18 -31.11 4.53 -2.45
C ILE A 18 -30.90 4.01 -1.01
N LEU A 19 -30.47 2.77 -0.84
CA LEU A 19 -30.13 2.22 0.47
C LEU A 19 -28.84 2.86 1.04
N CYS A 20 -27.86 3.16 0.17
CA CYS A 20 -26.67 3.92 0.55
C CYS A 20 -27.01 5.40 0.84
N ASP A 21 -27.94 6.02 0.12
CA ASP A 21 -28.36 7.41 0.35
C ASP A 21 -29.21 7.54 1.62
N LEU A 22 -30.07 6.58 1.93
CA LEU A 22 -30.74 6.47 3.23
C LEU A 22 -29.74 6.29 4.38
N ILE A 23 -28.61 5.69 4.10
CA ILE A 23 -27.49 5.52 5.03
C ILE A 23 -26.53 6.72 4.96
N SER A 24 -26.35 7.41 3.82
CA SER A 24 -25.34 8.47 3.62
C SER A 24 -25.85 9.91 3.83
N GLY A 25 -27.11 10.20 3.65
CA GLY A 25 -27.74 11.48 4.03
C GLY A 25 -27.08 12.74 3.44
N SER A 26 -26.52 12.67 2.22
CA SER A 26 -25.96 13.85 1.55
C SER A 26 -25.97 13.73 0.02
N PRO A 27 -26.59 14.67 -0.70
CA PRO A 27 -26.70 14.66 -2.17
C PRO A 27 -25.40 15.04 -2.93
N ALA A 28 -24.39 15.49 -2.22
CA ALA A 28 -23.19 16.11 -2.85
C ALA A 28 -22.20 15.13 -3.52
N HIS A 29 -22.37 13.82 -3.37
CA HIS A 29 -21.41 12.83 -3.90
C HIS A 29 -21.69 12.35 -5.33
N LEU A 30 -22.86 12.65 -5.89
CA LEU A 30 -23.25 12.18 -7.25
C LEU A 30 -22.64 12.99 -8.40
N GLN A 31 -22.30 14.26 -8.18
CA GLN A 31 -21.74 15.11 -9.24
C GLN A 31 -20.25 14.91 -9.51
N ALA A 32 -19.49 14.36 -8.56
CA ALA A 32 -18.04 14.17 -8.72
C ALA A 32 -17.64 12.93 -9.52
N ARG A 33 -18.56 11.99 -9.77
CA ARG A 33 -18.27 10.74 -10.49
C ARG A 33 -18.54 10.78 -12.00
N GLN A 34 -19.25 11.81 -12.51
CA GLN A 34 -19.56 11.94 -13.93
C GLN A 34 -18.54 12.73 -14.76
N LYS A 35 -17.53 13.36 -14.13
CA LYS A 35 -16.53 14.19 -14.86
C LYS A 35 -15.17 13.52 -15.11
N SER A 36 -15.00 12.24 -14.85
CA SER A 36 -13.68 11.57 -15.00
C SER A 36 -13.54 10.63 -16.19
N ASN A 37 -14.49 10.57 -17.12
CA ASN A 37 -14.44 9.68 -18.29
C ASN A 37 -14.58 10.44 -19.60
N GLN A 38 -13.72 11.40 -19.85
CA GLN A 38 -13.43 11.88 -21.21
C GLN A 38 -12.09 12.62 -21.19
N THR A 39 -11.03 11.97 -21.62
CA THR A 39 -9.99 12.56 -22.47
C THR A 39 -9.23 11.43 -23.16
N GLU A 40 -9.32 11.50 -24.45
CA GLU A 40 -8.73 10.62 -25.44
C GLU A 40 -7.22 10.82 -25.58
N TRP A 41 -6.63 9.79 -26.11
CA TRP A 41 -5.24 9.63 -26.51
C TRP A 41 -4.94 10.39 -27.82
N SER A 42 -3.80 11.06 -27.90
CA SER A 42 -3.03 11.18 -29.13
C SER A 42 -1.59 11.52 -28.78
N GLU A 43 -0.67 10.62 -29.02
CA GLU A 43 0.76 10.88 -29.11
C GLU A 43 1.23 10.45 -30.51
N GLU A 44 1.77 11.38 -31.27
CA GLU A 44 2.64 11.10 -32.39
C GLU A 44 4.09 11.51 -32.05
N PRO A 45 5.08 10.77 -32.52
CA PRO A 45 6.48 11.03 -32.20
C PRO A 45 7.12 12.03 -33.15
N THR A 46 7.90 12.94 -32.59
CA THR A 46 8.74 13.91 -33.30
C THR A 46 10.06 13.24 -33.71
N PRO A 47 10.57 13.45 -34.95
CA PRO A 47 11.82 12.85 -35.40
C PRO A 47 13.06 13.61 -34.93
N GLU A 48 14.12 12.85 -34.68
CA GLU A 48 15.47 13.34 -34.35
C GLU A 48 16.11 14.08 -35.54
N PRO A 49 16.97 15.09 -35.28
CA PRO A 49 17.74 15.77 -36.34
C PRO A 49 19.03 15.00 -36.67
N THR A 50 19.26 14.86 -37.96
CA THR A 50 20.43 14.28 -38.59
C THR A 50 21.63 15.22 -38.48
N GLU A 51 22.79 14.70 -38.02
CA GLU A 51 24.06 15.44 -38.02
C GLU A 51 24.71 15.42 -39.42
N GLU A 52 25.12 16.59 -39.89
CA GLU A 52 25.99 16.77 -41.07
C GLU A 52 27.48 16.73 -40.65
N PRO A 53 28.37 16.19 -41.48
CA PRO A 53 29.80 16.07 -41.16
C PRO A 53 30.57 17.36 -41.43
N THR A 54 31.34 17.81 -40.45
CA THR A 54 32.20 18.98 -40.53
C THR A 54 33.59 18.57 -41.04
N ALA A 55 34.08 19.30 -42.05
CA ALA A 55 35.36 19.11 -42.71
C ALA A 55 36.56 19.45 -41.80
N GLU A 56 37.66 18.71 -41.98
CA GLU A 56 38.95 18.94 -41.37
C GLU A 56 39.60 20.27 -41.82
N PRO A 57 40.28 21.03 -40.96
CA PRO A 57 41.10 22.15 -41.34
C PRO A 57 42.57 21.75 -41.53
N THR A 58 43.10 22.28 -42.61
CA THR A 58 44.45 22.22 -43.11
C THR A 58 45.48 22.85 -42.14
N GLU A 59 46.63 22.19 -41.97
CA GLU A 59 47.77 22.68 -41.20
C GLU A 59 48.43 23.91 -41.78
N GLU A 60 48.68 24.94 -40.98
CA GLU A 60 49.56 26.06 -41.28
C GLU A 60 50.95 25.87 -40.62
N PRO A 61 52.05 26.39 -41.22
CA PRO A 61 53.40 26.10 -40.77
C PRO A 61 53.81 26.90 -39.51
N GLU A 62 54.64 26.22 -38.69
CA GLU A 62 55.16 26.74 -37.41
C GLU A 62 55.97 28.04 -37.54
N PRO A 63 55.78 29.03 -36.63
CA PRO A 63 56.63 30.19 -36.51
C PRO A 63 57.85 29.92 -35.60
N THR A 64 58.98 30.38 -36.05
CA THR A 64 60.31 30.36 -35.42
C THR A 64 60.35 30.97 -34.04
N VAL A 65 60.86 30.22 -33.05
CA VAL A 65 60.91 30.60 -31.62
C VAL A 65 62.00 31.65 -31.38
N ALA A 66 61.57 32.82 -30.84
CA ALA A 66 62.47 33.80 -30.23
C ALA A 66 62.86 33.39 -28.79
N PRO A 67 64.05 33.80 -28.28
CA PRO A 67 64.48 33.35 -26.94
C PRO A 67 63.63 34.00 -25.84
N GLN A 68 63.11 33.15 -24.94
CA GLN A 68 62.25 33.57 -23.83
C GLN A 68 63.02 34.35 -22.76
N PRO A 69 62.41 35.42 -22.19
CA PRO A 69 62.93 36.06 -21.00
C PRO A 69 62.79 35.19 -19.77
N ASN A 70 63.77 35.21 -18.86
CA ASN A 70 63.83 34.52 -17.58
C ASN A 70 62.47 34.48 -16.89
N GLU A 71 61.89 33.26 -16.75
CA GLU A 71 60.69 33.06 -15.95
C GLU A 71 60.94 33.47 -14.49
N THR A 72 60.24 34.47 -14.00
CA THR A 72 60.09 34.71 -12.57
C THR A 72 59.59 33.45 -11.90
N PRO A 73 60.18 33.01 -10.76
CA PRO A 73 59.77 31.75 -10.10
C PRO A 73 58.29 31.82 -9.77
N LYS A 74 57.50 30.86 -10.32
CA LYS A 74 56.07 30.74 -10.01
C LYS A 74 55.89 30.66 -8.50
N PRO A 75 54.95 31.43 -7.91
CA PRO A 75 54.72 31.39 -6.46
C PRO A 75 54.45 29.95 -6.04
N VAL A 76 55.19 29.46 -5.05
CA VAL A 76 55.04 28.10 -4.52
C VAL A 76 53.59 27.92 -4.07
N GLU A 77 52.84 27.08 -4.80
CA GLU A 77 51.44 26.82 -4.54
C GLU A 77 51.27 26.31 -3.10
N LYS A 78 50.41 26.97 -2.34
CA LYS A 78 50.17 26.68 -0.93
C LYS A 78 49.68 25.23 -0.74
N TYR A 79 50.36 24.46 0.10
CA TYR A 79 49.97 23.08 0.36
C TYR A 79 48.62 22.99 1.03
N GLU A 80 47.62 22.35 0.37
CA GLU A 80 46.27 22.23 0.90
C GLU A 80 45.48 21.04 0.30
N LEU A 81 44.42 20.67 1.01
CA LEU A 81 43.45 19.68 0.52
C LEU A 81 42.49 20.37 -0.46
N VAL A 82 42.47 19.90 -1.72
CA VAL A 82 41.63 20.41 -2.81
C VAL A 82 40.33 19.62 -2.93
N SER A 83 40.35 18.32 -2.67
CA SER A 83 39.21 17.45 -2.74
C SER A 83 39.28 16.36 -1.65
N PRO A 84 38.18 15.87 -1.12
CA PRO A 84 36.80 16.05 -1.57
C PRO A 84 36.25 17.41 -1.17
N HIS A 85 35.50 18.02 -2.10
CA HIS A 85 34.81 19.27 -1.80
C HIS A 85 33.86 19.11 -0.62
N ALA A 86 33.63 20.18 0.10
CA ALA A 86 32.91 20.26 1.39
C ALA A 86 31.46 19.79 1.45
N LYS A 87 30.96 19.09 0.44
CA LYS A 87 29.64 18.41 0.49
C LYS A 87 29.52 17.41 1.66
N TYR A 88 30.61 17.12 2.34
CA TYR A 88 30.69 16.22 3.50
C TYR A 88 30.73 16.95 4.84
N TYR A 89 30.70 18.27 4.87
CA TYR A 89 30.72 19.03 6.10
C TYR A 89 29.35 19.14 6.76
N LYS A 90 29.32 18.96 8.06
CA LYS A 90 28.19 19.28 8.91
C LYS A 90 27.97 20.79 8.89
N GLY A 91 26.82 21.25 8.37
CA GLY A 91 26.45 22.66 8.42
C GLY A 91 26.42 23.41 7.08
N GLY A 92 26.46 22.72 5.93
CA GLY A 92 26.16 23.33 4.61
C GLY A 92 27.17 24.38 4.15
N MET A 93 28.37 24.38 4.70
CA MET A 93 29.43 25.34 4.27
C MET A 93 29.96 24.97 2.89
N LYS A 94 29.97 25.94 1.97
CA LYS A 94 30.58 25.81 0.65
C LYS A 94 32.12 25.99 0.81
N GLY A 95 32.87 24.98 0.39
CA GLY A 95 34.33 24.99 0.41
C GLY A 95 34.97 24.02 1.42
N ILE A 96 36.27 23.80 1.31
CA ILE A 96 37.04 23.00 2.24
C ILE A 96 37.53 23.92 3.37
N HIS A 97 37.10 23.62 4.60
CA HIS A 97 37.49 24.42 5.74
C HIS A 97 38.50 23.68 6.62
N TYR A 98 39.49 24.39 7.10
CA TYR A 98 40.46 23.92 8.06
C TYR A 98 40.60 24.87 9.26
N ARG A 99 41.05 24.32 10.36
CA ARG A 99 41.52 25.10 11.51
C ARG A 99 43.06 25.01 11.59
N ARG A 100 43.71 26.06 12.04
CA ARG A 100 45.10 25.96 12.41
C ARG A 100 45.23 25.52 13.88
N VAL A 101 45.96 24.43 14.10
CA VAL A 101 46.27 23.94 15.42
C VAL A 101 47.78 23.83 15.52
N LYS A 102 48.40 24.58 16.41
CA LYS A 102 49.88 24.67 16.55
C LYS A 102 50.56 24.90 15.19
N GLY A 103 50.08 25.89 14.41
CA GLY A 103 50.59 26.26 13.11
C GLY A 103 50.19 25.33 11.94
N LYS A 104 49.68 24.13 12.19
CA LYS A 104 49.35 23.14 11.16
C LYS A 104 47.90 23.23 10.72
N LYS A 105 47.61 23.02 9.42
CA LYS A 105 46.24 22.93 8.89
C LYS A 105 45.61 21.61 9.30
N VAL A 106 44.40 21.66 9.87
CA VAL A 106 43.61 20.52 10.31
C VAL A 106 42.25 20.55 9.64
N TYR A 107 41.99 19.55 8.77
CA TYR A 107 40.74 19.39 8.04
C TYR A 107 39.80 18.41 8.75
N HIS A 108 38.50 18.63 8.61
CA HIS A 108 37.46 17.72 9.15
C HIS A 108 36.52 17.27 8.03
N LEU A 109 36.53 15.98 7.71
CA LEU A 109 35.72 15.38 6.66
C LEU A 109 34.75 14.35 7.26
N TYR A 110 33.65 14.08 6.57
CA TYR A 110 32.67 13.09 6.95
C TYR A 110 32.41 12.10 5.81
N SER A 111 32.39 10.82 6.11
CA SER A 111 32.12 9.74 5.15
C SER A 111 31.30 8.63 5.80
N TYR A 112 30.95 7.61 5.02
CA TYR A 112 30.29 6.40 5.51
C TYR A 112 31.25 5.25 5.61
N THR A 113 31.00 4.35 6.57
CA THR A 113 31.89 3.22 6.87
C THR A 113 32.15 2.28 5.71
N THR A 114 31.28 2.28 4.68
CA THR A 114 31.45 1.42 3.48
C THR A 114 31.91 2.18 2.26
N ASP A 115 31.98 3.50 2.33
CA ASP A 115 32.39 4.33 1.19
C ASP A 115 33.90 4.60 1.23
N SER A 116 34.50 4.84 0.07
CA SER A 116 35.85 5.36 -0.05
C SER A 116 35.82 6.87 -0.19
N VAL A 117 36.84 7.53 0.38
CA VAL A 117 37.08 8.97 0.22
C VAL A 117 38.36 9.14 -0.54
N LYS A 118 38.32 9.80 -1.69
CA LYS A 118 39.50 10.21 -2.44
C LYS A 118 39.95 11.58 -1.94
N LEU A 119 41.16 11.63 -1.40
CA LEU A 119 41.84 12.86 -1.05
C LEU A 119 42.69 13.35 -2.22
N VAL A 120 42.54 14.59 -2.61
CA VAL A 120 43.38 15.27 -3.61
C VAL A 120 44.01 16.45 -2.96
N MET A 121 45.32 16.51 -2.95
CA MET A 121 46.12 17.58 -2.41
C MET A 121 46.57 18.48 -3.57
N SER A 122 46.87 19.76 -3.28
CA SER A 122 47.44 20.71 -4.27
C SER A 122 48.80 20.32 -4.78
N GLN A 123 49.50 19.44 -4.07
CA GLN A 123 50.83 18.94 -4.45
C GLN A 123 50.91 17.41 -4.30
N ALA A 124 51.80 16.77 -5.01
CA ALA A 124 52.12 15.36 -4.85
C ALA A 124 52.40 15.02 -3.38
N SER A 125 51.72 14.02 -2.81
CA SER A 125 51.70 13.78 -1.37
C SER A 125 51.86 12.31 -0.99
N THR A 126 52.41 12.10 0.19
CA THR A 126 52.34 10.83 0.90
C THR A 126 51.20 10.89 1.92
N PHE A 127 50.59 9.77 2.22
CA PHE A 127 49.50 9.64 3.17
C PHE A 127 49.76 8.53 4.19
N GLU A 128 49.55 8.82 5.45
CA GLU A 128 49.62 7.81 6.53
C GLU A 128 48.45 7.90 7.49
N VAL A 129 48.06 6.77 8.08
CA VAL A 129 47.12 6.75 9.21
C VAL A 129 47.87 7.16 10.46
N TYR A 130 47.67 8.40 10.89
CA TYR A 130 48.40 9.03 12.00
C TYR A 130 47.78 8.76 13.37
N GLY A 131 46.44 8.60 13.44
CA GLY A 131 45.74 8.34 14.69
C GLY A 131 44.24 8.08 14.46
N GLY A 132 43.49 8.02 15.53
CA GLY A 132 42.04 7.81 15.49
C GLY A 132 41.64 6.33 15.42
N ALA A 133 42.14 5.57 14.47
CA ALA A 133 41.97 4.13 14.42
C ALA A 133 42.88 3.42 15.43
N SER A 134 42.43 2.34 16.06
CA SER A 134 43.25 1.51 16.93
C SER A 134 44.31 0.76 16.14
N LYS A 135 45.45 0.41 16.77
CA LYS A 135 46.50 -0.43 16.14
C LYS A 135 45.90 -1.73 15.56
N LYS A 136 44.94 -2.34 16.24
CA LYS A 136 44.25 -3.55 15.82
C LYS A 136 43.42 -3.33 14.54
N GLU A 137 42.74 -2.18 14.43
CA GLU A 137 41.93 -1.84 13.25
C GLU A 137 42.80 -1.49 12.03
N VAL A 138 43.93 -0.83 12.23
CA VAL A 138 44.93 -0.55 11.19
C VAL A 138 45.56 -1.87 10.71
N LYS A 139 46.03 -2.74 11.64
CA LYS A 139 46.60 -4.04 11.33
C LYS A 139 45.63 -4.93 10.55
N LYS A 140 44.34 -4.89 10.87
CA LYS A 140 43.28 -5.63 10.15
C LYS A 140 42.83 -4.93 8.86
N LYS A 141 43.48 -3.85 8.45
CA LYS A 141 43.08 -3.03 7.27
C LYS A 141 41.63 -2.58 7.33
N LEU A 142 41.11 -2.27 8.54
CA LEU A 142 39.77 -1.72 8.69
C LEU A 142 39.72 -0.22 8.37
N VAL A 143 40.85 0.47 8.51
CA VAL A 143 41.10 1.84 8.02
C VAL A 143 42.38 1.77 7.20
N THR A 144 42.32 2.16 5.95
CA THR A 144 43.46 2.16 5.03
C THR A 144 43.47 3.45 4.22
N VAL A 145 44.66 3.91 3.87
CA VAL A 145 44.87 4.95 2.87
C VAL A 145 45.86 4.43 1.83
N SER A 146 45.57 4.59 0.56
CA SER A 146 46.49 4.26 -0.53
C SER A 146 47.48 5.39 -0.79
N SER A 147 48.57 5.06 -1.50
CA SER A 147 49.52 6.07 -1.99
C SER A 147 48.87 7.15 -2.86
N SER A 148 47.78 6.80 -3.54
CA SER A 148 46.96 7.74 -4.32
C SER A 148 45.95 8.53 -3.48
N GLY A 149 45.91 8.42 -2.15
CA GLY A 149 45.02 9.17 -1.27
C GLY A 149 43.60 8.61 -1.16
N VAL A 150 43.35 7.33 -1.52
CA VAL A 150 42.02 6.70 -1.33
C VAL A 150 41.93 6.12 0.06
N VAL A 151 41.05 6.67 0.88
CA VAL A 151 40.77 6.22 2.25
C VAL A 151 39.56 5.30 2.27
N LYS A 152 39.68 4.13 2.90
CA LYS A 152 38.61 3.15 3.10
C LYS A 152 38.46 2.86 4.59
N CYS A 153 37.19 2.75 5.05
CA CYS A 153 36.89 2.32 6.41
C CYS A 153 35.75 1.30 6.39
N LYS A 154 35.94 0.16 7.05
CA LYS A 154 34.90 -0.84 7.26
C LYS A 154 34.08 -0.51 8.53
N THR A 155 32.84 -1.00 8.58
CA THR A 155 31.87 -0.78 9.65
C THR A 155 32.35 -1.11 11.08
N LYS A 156 33.42 -1.89 11.21
CA LYS A 156 33.98 -2.31 12.52
C LYS A 156 34.97 -1.34 13.14
N ASN A 157 35.10 -0.11 12.60
CA ASN A 157 35.94 0.90 13.25
C ASN A 157 35.24 1.45 14.51
N LYS A 158 35.79 1.10 15.68
CA LYS A 158 35.21 1.49 16.97
C LYS A 158 35.34 2.98 17.31
N LYS A 159 36.31 3.69 16.70
CA LYS A 159 36.57 5.11 17.01
C LYS A 159 35.75 6.07 16.16
N ASN A 160 34.98 5.59 15.19
CA ASN A 160 34.14 6.40 14.28
C ASN A 160 34.91 7.50 13.50
N TYR A 161 36.22 7.61 13.65
CA TYR A 161 37.05 8.52 12.89
C TYR A 161 38.46 7.97 12.73
N THR A 162 39.17 8.48 11.73
CA THR A 162 40.61 8.33 11.58
C THR A 162 41.26 9.70 11.42
N LEU A 163 42.48 9.83 11.89
CA LEU A 163 43.34 10.98 11.65
C LEU A 163 44.41 10.57 10.67
N LEU A 164 44.46 11.23 9.55
CA LEU A 164 45.48 11.08 8.52
C LEU A 164 46.45 12.25 8.58
N LYS A 165 47.69 11.97 8.26
CA LYS A 165 48.71 13.00 7.94
C LYS A 165 48.99 12.88 6.46
N ALA A 166 48.88 14.00 5.75
CA ALA A 166 49.31 14.15 4.37
C ALA A 166 50.55 15.03 4.36
N THR A 167 51.61 14.60 3.68
CA THR A 167 52.87 15.30 3.58
C THR A 167 53.21 15.55 2.11
N SER A 168 53.49 16.80 1.76
CA SER A 168 53.93 17.17 0.44
C SER A 168 55.29 16.55 0.10
N LYS A 169 55.41 15.97 -1.05
CA LYS A 169 56.68 15.47 -1.60
C LYS A 169 57.57 16.61 -2.14
N VAL A 170 56.97 17.78 -2.35
CA VAL A 170 57.64 18.94 -2.93
C VAL A 170 58.23 19.81 -1.83
N THR A 171 57.42 20.17 -0.79
CA THR A 171 57.82 21.12 0.24
C THR A 171 58.10 20.46 1.61
N GLY A 172 57.76 19.19 1.80
CA GLY A 172 57.81 18.55 3.11
C GLY A 172 56.74 19.01 4.10
N GLU A 173 55.90 20.00 3.72
CA GLU A 173 54.84 20.54 4.56
C GLU A 173 53.77 19.46 4.84
N SER A 174 53.25 19.44 6.07
CA SER A 174 52.25 18.45 6.45
C SER A 174 50.95 19.10 6.88
N CYS A 175 49.83 18.45 6.54
CA CYS A 175 48.50 18.76 7.10
C CYS A 175 47.84 17.53 7.69
N TYR A 176 46.84 17.77 8.53
CA TYR A 176 46.13 16.71 9.26
C TYR A 176 44.66 16.70 8.83
N ILE A 177 44.12 15.47 8.62
CA ILE A 177 42.78 15.28 8.07
C ILE A 177 42.02 14.33 8.98
N TYR A 178 41.05 14.83 9.73
CA TYR A 178 40.09 13.99 10.46
C TYR A 178 38.99 13.53 9.49
N ILE A 179 38.79 12.23 9.37
CA ILE A 179 37.70 11.65 8.62
C ILE A 179 36.77 10.93 9.59
N TYR A 180 35.56 11.45 9.75
CA TYR A 180 34.51 10.89 10.58
C TYR A 180 33.67 9.91 9.77
N PHE A 181 33.55 8.67 10.25
CA PHE A 181 32.79 7.62 9.58
C PHE A 181 31.45 7.40 10.27
N ASN A 182 30.37 7.58 9.51
CA ASN A 182 29.02 7.31 9.95
C ASN A 182 28.53 5.99 9.33
N GLU A 183 27.69 5.25 10.04
CA GLU A 183 26.99 4.12 9.45
C GLU A 183 26.00 4.61 8.40
N LYS A 184 25.85 3.88 7.28
CA LYS A 184 24.73 4.10 6.37
C LYS A 184 23.42 3.73 7.04
N ILE A 185 22.38 4.50 6.73
CA ILE A 185 21.06 4.16 7.20
C ILE A 185 20.57 2.89 6.52
N GLU A 186 20.17 1.92 7.31
CA GLU A 186 19.62 0.65 6.86
C GLU A 186 18.26 0.40 7.48
N SER A 187 17.34 -0.08 6.66
CA SER A 187 16.02 -0.49 7.11
C SER A 187 16.07 -1.90 7.70
N LYS A 188 15.71 -2.05 8.96
CA LYS A 188 15.45 -3.35 9.60
C LYS A 188 14.14 -3.98 9.14
N SER A 189 13.29 -3.21 8.44
CA SER A 189 12.01 -3.66 7.89
C SER A 189 12.11 -4.09 6.43
N GLY A 190 13.33 -4.21 5.87
CA GLY A 190 13.59 -4.56 4.48
C GLY A 190 13.42 -3.41 3.49
N SER A 191 13.61 -3.69 2.21
CA SER A 191 13.55 -2.72 1.11
C SER A 191 12.15 -2.54 0.50
N LYS A 192 11.20 -3.43 0.87
CA LYS A 192 9.84 -3.45 0.35
C LYS A 192 8.83 -3.78 1.45
N ILE A 193 7.79 -2.96 1.57
CA ILE A 193 6.68 -3.15 2.49
C ILE A 193 5.41 -3.34 1.68
N LYS A 194 4.66 -4.41 1.99
CA LYS A 194 3.34 -4.67 1.42
C LYS A 194 2.29 -4.42 2.50
N LEU A 195 1.26 -3.65 2.19
CA LEU A 195 0.16 -3.34 3.10
C LEU A 195 -1.16 -3.46 2.37
N TRP A 196 -2.20 -3.82 3.08
CA TRP A 196 -3.58 -3.63 2.62
C TRP A 196 -4.00 -2.18 2.86
N GLU A 197 -4.97 -1.69 2.10
CA GLU A 197 -5.59 -0.38 2.35
C GLU A 197 -6.06 -0.26 3.81
N LYS A 198 -6.00 0.96 4.35
CA LYS A 198 -6.38 1.29 5.74
C LYS A 198 -5.52 0.62 6.82
N LYS A 199 -4.60 -0.30 6.48
CA LYS A 199 -3.66 -0.92 7.44
C LYS A 199 -2.45 -0.02 7.71
N LYS A 200 -1.85 -0.25 8.88
CA LYS A 200 -0.70 0.51 9.38
C LYS A 200 0.48 -0.42 9.64
N ALA A 201 1.69 0.07 9.40
CA ALA A 201 2.93 -0.61 9.77
C ALA A 201 3.92 0.40 10.32
N THR A 202 4.84 -0.06 11.17
CA THR A 202 5.92 0.78 11.68
C THR A 202 7.23 0.29 11.10
N VAL A 203 8.03 1.23 10.57
CA VAL A 203 9.37 0.94 10.06
C VAL A 203 10.42 1.21 11.13
N SER A 204 11.47 0.40 11.12
CA SER A 204 12.61 0.53 12.01
C SER A 204 13.92 0.57 11.23
N PHE A 205 14.92 1.23 11.83
CA PHE A 205 16.22 1.49 11.23
C PHE A 205 17.32 1.26 12.26
N ASN A 206 18.56 1.21 11.79
CA ASN A 206 19.75 1.20 12.67
C ASN A 206 19.99 2.54 13.37
N TYR A 207 19.24 3.60 13.03
CA TYR A 207 19.26 4.91 13.68
C TYR A 207 18.05 5.14 14.57
N ALA A 208 18.24 5.90 15.67
CA ALA A 208 17.14 6.35 16.52
C ALA A 208 16.18 7.26 15.72
N LYS A 209 14.87 7.07 15.85
CA LYS A 209 13.82 7.79 15.09
C LYS A 209 13.95 9.32 15.15
N LYS A 210 14.37 9.88 16.31
CA LYS A 210 14.59 11.32 16.51
C LYS A 210 15.65 11.93 15.58
N LYS A 211 16.59 11.10 15.11
CA LYS A 211 17.65 11.49 14.17
C LYS A 211 17.24 11.36 12.70
N LEU A 212 16.03 10.86 12.43
CA LEU A 212 15.54 10.60 11.07
C LEU A 212 14.48 11.60 10.64
N SER A 213 14.47 11.87 9.34
CA SER A 213 13.39 12.56 8.65
C SER A 213 12.76 11.62 7.64
N PHE A 214 11.42 11.69 7.52
CA PHE A 214 10.61 10.77 6.71
C PHE A 214 9.85 11.54 5.64
N GLY A 215 9.86 11.03 4.41
CA GLY A 215 9.08 11.56 3.30
C GLY A 215 8.43 10.46 2.48
N ILE A 216 7.22 10.69 1.99
CA ILE A 216 6.49 9.79 1.08
C ILE A 216 6.35 10.47 -0.28
N LYS A 217 6.73 9.77 -1.38
CA LYS A 217 6.63 10.30 -2.75
C LYS A 217 5.19 10.63 -3.13
N ASN A 218 4.25 9.73 -2.85
CA ASN A 218 2.83 9.94 -3.14
C ASN A 218 1.98 9.80 -1.86
N LYS A 219 1.56 10.94 -1.32
CA LYS A 219 0.75 11.02 -0.09
C LYS A 219 -0.71 10.53 -0.28
N LYS A 220 -1.20 10.38 -1.52
CA LYS A 220 -2.51 9.80 -1.82
C LYS A 220 -2.50 8.28 -1.60
N ILE A 221 -1.36 7.60 -1.82
CA ILE A 221 -1.20 6.14 -1.65
C ILE A 221 -0.89 5.76 -0.20
N ALA A 222 0.01 6.50 0.45
CA ALA A 222 0.37 6.26 1.85
C ALA A 222 0.83 7.55 2.53
N SER A 223 0.78 7.58 3.86
CA SER A 223 1.39 8.63 4.68
C SER A 223 2.29 8.02 5.74
N ILE A 224 3.19 8.82 6.29
CA ILE A 224 4.07 8.42 7.39
C ILE A 224 4.12 9.54 8.43
N ASN A 225 4.19 9.18 9.71
CA ASN A 225 4.35 10.14 10.79
C ASN A 225 5.81 10.20 11.29
N LYS A 226 6.09 11.14 12.20
CA LYS A 226 7.42 11.33 12.82
C LYS A 226 7.98 10.11 13.55
N ASN A 227 7.10 9.17 13.92
CA ASN A 227 7.48 7.93 14.60
C ASN A 227 7.72 6.75 13.65
N GLY A 228 7.76 6.99 12.33
CA GLY A 228 7.97 5.95 11.34
C GLY A 228 6.75 5.03 11.14
N ARG A 229 5.54 5.46 11.55
CA ARG A 229 4.30 4.70 11.35
C ARG A 229 3.69 5.07 10.00
N ILE A 230 3.69 4.13 9.07
CA ILE A 230 3.06 4.22 7.75
C ILE A 230 1.57 3.92 7.91
N THR A 231 0.74 4.71 7.21
CA THR A 231 -0.68 4.43 7.00
C THR A 231 -0.92 4.26 5.52
N ALA A 232 -1.36 3.09 5.11
CA ALA A 232 -1.79 2.79 3.75
C ALA A 232 -3.15 3.44 3.49
N LYS A 233 -3.31 4.17 2.37
CA LYS A 233 -4.53 4.93 2.04
C LYS A 233 -5.28 4.33 0.86
N LYS A 234 -4.62 4.22 -0.29
CA LYS A 234 -5.22 3.76 -1.56
C LYS A 234 -4.28 2.78 -2.26
N LYS A 235 -4.83 1.80 -2.95
CA LYS A 235 -4.11 0.86 -3.83
C LYS A 235 -3.12 1.58 -4.73
N GLY A 236 -1.92 1.05 -4.81
CA GLY A 236 -0.85 1.60 -5.64
C GLY A 236 0.54 1.36 -5.07
N THR A 237 1.53 1.92 -5.76
CA THR A 237 2.93 1.85 -5.34
C THR A 237 3.47 3.25 -5.07
N THR A 238 4.17 3.42 -3.96
CA THR A 238 4.89 4.64 -3.61
C THR A 238 6.22 4.32 -2.97
N TYR A 239 6.99 5.35 -2.62
CA TYR A 239 8.29 5.19 -1.99
C TYR A 239 8.37 6.04 -0.73
N LEU A 240 8.89 5.43 0.32
CA LEU A 240 9.34 6.09 1.53
C LEU A 240 10.80 6.48 1.35
N PHE A 241 11.10 7.74 1.56
CA PHE A 241 12.46 8.29 1.66
C PHE A 241 12.75 8.58 3.12
N VAL A 242 13.87 8.10 3.58
CA VAL A 242 14.32 8.31 4.95
C VAL A 242 15.74 8.83 4.91
N LYS A 243 15.99 9.94 5.57
CA LYS A 243 17.35 10.49 5.69
C LYS A 243 17.71 10.81 7.14
N VAL A 244 18.98 10.71 7.42
CA VAL A 244 19.55 11.20 8.69
C VAL A 244 19.55 12.72 8.66
N LYS A 245 18.98 13.37 9.68
CA LYS A 245 18.74 14.83 9.70
C LYS A 245 19.99 15.68 9.45
N ASP A 246 21.12 15.23 9.98
CA ASP A 246 22.40 15.96 9.88
C ASP A 246 23.25 15.52 8.67
N SER A 247 22.64 14.86 7.66
CA SER A 247 23.37 14.34 6.50
C SER A 247 22.48 14.25 5.26
N ASP A 248 22.80 15.05 4.25
CA ASP A 248 22.03 15.05 3.00
C ASP A 248 22.22 13.80 2.14
N LYS A 249 23.33 13.09 2.33
CA LYS A 249 23.66 11.89 1.56
C LYS A 249 23.28 10.59 2.27
N ASN A 250 23.10 10.58 3.61
CA ASN A 250 22.77 9.37 4.34
C ASN A 250 21.26 9.13 4.32
N GLN A 251 20.82 8.53 3.23
CA GLN A 251 19.41 8.25 2.98
C GLN A 251 19.19 6.85 2.45
N CYS A 252 18.00 6.31 2.70
CA CYS A 252 17.53 5.07 2.11
C CYS A 252 16.13 5.22 1.54
N ARG A 253 15.77 4.31 0.64
CA ARG A 253 14.46 4.27 -0.02
C ARG A 253 13.83 2.90 0.19
N ILE A 254 12.54 2.90 0.59
CA ILE A 254 11.76 1.69 0.78
C ILE A 254 10.56 1.75 -0.16
N LYS A 255 10.35 0.68 -0.94
CA LYS A 255 9.17 0.54 -1.80
C LYS A 255 7.95 0.16 -0.94
N ILE A 256 6.87 0.94 -1.02
CA ILE A 256 5.60 0.64 -0.38
C ILE A 256 4.61 0.22 -1.45
N VAL A 257 4.04 -0.97 -1.30
CA VAL A 257 3.00 -1.50 -2.18
C VAL A 257 1.73 -1.64 -1.35
N VAL A 258 0.75 -0.81 -1.66
CA VAL A 258 -0.59 -0.89 -1.06
C VAL A 258 -1.47 -1.70 -2.00
N LYS A 259 -2.08 -2.76 -1.46
CA LYS A 259 -3.03 -3.62 -2.16
C LYS A 259 -4.42 -3.41 -1.58
N GLU A 260 -5.43 -3.62 -2.41
CA GLU A 260 -6.80 -3.76 -1.94
C GLU A 260 -6.94 -5.07 -1.16
N GLU A 261 -7.58 -5.02 0.00
CA GLU A 261 -7.82 -6.21 0.81
C GLU A 261 -8.76 -7.15 0.05
N PRO A 262 -8.45 -8.45 -0.09
CA PRO A 262 -9.32 -9.39 -0.77
C PRO A 262 -10.71 -9.39 -0.12
N TRP A 263 -11.73 -9.49 -0.96
CA TRP A 263 -13.09 -9.66 -0.50
C TRP A 263 -13.31 -11.09 -0.03
N ILE A 264 -14.14 -11.25 1.03
CA ILE A 264 -14.59 -12.56 1.49
C ILE A 264 -15.61 -13.11 0.50
N VAL A 265 -16.57 -12.25 0.12
CA VAL A 265 -17.64 -12.60 -0.81
C VAL A 265 -17.14 -12.42 -2.24
N SER A 266 -17.13 -13.49 -3.03
CA SER A 266 -16.71 -13.50 -4.42
C SER A 266 -17.68 -12.73 -5.32
N GLU A 267 -17.16 -11.98 -6.30
CA GLU A 267 -17.97 -11.36 -7.38
C GLU A 267 -18.12 -12.25 -8.61
N LYS A 268 -17.49 -13.42 -8.61
CA LYS A 268 -17.52 -14.31 -9.77
C LYS A 268 -18.93 -14.81 -10.02
N ASP A 269 -19.28 -14.92 -11.28
CA ASP A 269 -20.60 -15.38 -11.74
C ASP A 269 -20.75 -16.90 -11.56
N LYS A 270 -20.76 -17.32 -10.31
CA LYS A 270 -20.98 -18.71 -9.87
C LYS A 270 -22.33 -18.83 -9.19
N LYS A 271 -22.79 -20.05 -9.01
CA LYS A 271 -23.85 -20.36 -8.06
C LYS A 271 -23.32 -20.05 -6.65
N TYR A 272 -23.86 -19.02 -6.02
CA TYR A 272 -23.58 -18.70 -4.62
C TYR A 272 -24.55 -19.50 -3.76
N ASP A 273 -24.09 -20.64 -3.27
CA ASP A 273 -24.95 -21.61 -2.60
C ASP A 273 -24.98 -21.43 -1.07
N TYR A 274 -25.81 -22.25 -0.42
CA TYR A 274 -25.96 -22.22 1.05
C TYR A 274 -24.65 -22.48 1.79
N ALA A 275 -23.81 -23.41 1.30
CA ALA A 275 -22.55 -23.74 1.94
C ALA A 275 -21.55 -22.57 1.82
N GLU A 276 -21.48 -21.96 0.64
CA GLU A 276 -20.63 -20.79 0.38
C GLU A 276 -21.07 -19.58 1.21
N MET A 277 -22.35 -19.27 1.22
CA MET A 277 -22.94 -18.21 2.05
C MET A 277 -22.65 -18.45 3.55
N THR A 278 -22.86 -19.66 4.06
CA THR A 278 -22.59 -19.98 5.47
C THR A 278 -21.12 -19.83 5.84
N ARG A 279 -20.22 -20.27 4.96
CA ARG A 279 -18.77 -20.11 5.13
C ARG A 279 -18.38 -18.64 5.18
N ASP A 280 -18.92 -17.84 4.27
CA ASP A 280 -18.58 -16.42 4.17
C ASP A 280 -19.18 -15.60 5.31
N LEU A 281 -20.39 -15.93 5.80
CA LEU A 281 -20.97 -15.35 7.02
C LEU A 281 -20.07 -15.58 8.23
N ARG A 282 -19.58 -16.80 8.41
CA ARG A 282 -18.68 -17.14 9.53
C ARG A 282 -17.37 -16.37 9.43
N LYS A 283 -16.79 -16.24 8.23
CA LYS A 283 -15.59 -15.44 7.99
C LYS A 283 -15.82 -13.95 8.28
N ILE A 284 -16.96 -13.40 7.86
CA ILE A 284 -17.34 -12.01 8.13
C ILE A 284 -17.49 -11.79 9.64
N ALA A 285 -18.22 -12.64 10.34
CA ALA A 285 -18.40 -12.55 11.78
C ALA A 285 -17.05 -12.62 12.53
N HIS A 286 -16.18 -13.53 12.14
CA HIS A 286 -14.83 -13.67 12.70
C HIS A 286 -13.94 -12.45 12.42
N LYS A 287 -14.01 -11.89 11.21
CA LYS A 287 -13.18 -10.73 10.79
C LYS A 287 -13.59 -9.43 11.50
N TYR A 288 -14.85 -9.30 11.89
CA TYR A 288 -15.41 -8.08 12.50
C TYR A 288 -15.99 -8.30 13.90
N PRO A 289 -15.21 -8.84 14.86
CA PRO A 289 -15.67 -9.07 16.20
C PRO A 289 -16.11 -7.76 16.87
N GLY A 290 -17.14 -7.84 17.74
CA GLY A 290 -17.71 -6.67 18.43
C GLY A 290 -18.56 -5.74 17.55
N LYS A 291 -18.53 -5.90 16.21
CA LYS A 291 -19.39 -5.18 15.27
C LYS A 291 -20.51 -6.06 14.73
N THR A 292 -20.32 -7.35 14.75
CA THR A 292 -21.26 -8.36 14.23
C THR A 292 -21.66 -9.34 15.32
N GLY A 293 -22.80 -10.00 15.12
CA GLY A 293 -23.23 -11.17 15.86
C GLY A 293 -23.95 -12.12 14.91
N LEU A 294 -23.48 -13.36 14.82
CA LEU A 294 -24.09 -14.40 13.98
C LEU A 294 -24.95 -15.31 14.83
N SER A 295 -26.21 -15.50 14.45
CA SER A 295 -27.15 -16.39 15.11
C SER A 295 -27.97 -17.17 14.08
N SER A 296 -28.58 -18.24 14.52
CA SER A 296 -29.60 -18.96 13.76
C SER A 296 -30.98 -18.58 14.27
N LEU A 297 -31.93 -18.34 13.36
CA LEU A 297 -33.35 -18.13 13.67
C LEU A 297 -34.13 -19.45 13.74
N GLY A 298 -33.49 -20.57 13.42
CA GLY A 298 -34.10 -21.90 13.38
C GLY A 298 -33.60 -22.72 12.20
N ARG A 299 -34.27 -23.83 11.96
CA ARG A 299 -33.88 -24.78 10.91
C ARG A 299 -35.02 -25.03 9.91
N THR A 300 -34.62 -25.24 8.68
CA THR A 300 -35.52 -25.60 7.59
C THR A 300 -35.91 -27.08 7.68
N TYR A 301 -36.85 -27.53 6.82
CA TYR A 301 -37.27 -28.91 6.73
C TYR A 301 -36.16 -29.89 6.29
N ASP A 302 -35.14 -29.41 5.60
CA ASP A 302 -33.95 -30.19 5.24
C ASP A 302 -32.77 -29.91 6.18
N ASN A 303 -33.06 -29.40 7.38
CA ASN A 303 -32.13 -29.21 8.48
C ASN A 303 -30.98 -28.18 8.18
N ARG A 304 -31.26 -27.11 7.41
CA ARG A 304 -30.37 -26.00 7.21
C ARG A 304 -30.69 -24.88 8.17
N GLU A 305 -29.65 -24.25 8.74
CA GLU A 305 -29.80 -23.05 9.58
C GLU A 305 -30.35 -21.89 8.74
N ILE A 306 -31.26 -21.12 9.27
CA ILE A 306 -31.68 -19.82 8.77
C ILE A 306 -30.82 -18.77 9.49
N TRP A 307 -29.77 -18.34 8.83
CA TRP A 307 -28.77 -17.44 9.42
C TRP A 307 -29.24 -16.00 9.49
N CYS A 308 -28.98 -15.34 10.62
CA CYS A 308 -29.13 -13.91 10.82
C CYS A 308 -27.78 -13.30 11.24
N LEU A 309 -27.27 -12.35 10.50
CA LEU A 309 -26.09 -11.57 10.83
C LEU A 309 -26.52 -10.19 11.34
N ARG A 310 -26.33 -9.93 12.61
CA ARG A 310 -26.46 -8.60 13.19
C ARG A 310 -25.23 -7.76 12.88
N VAL A 311 -25.43 -6.50 12.47
CA VAL A 311 -24.36 -5.51 12.29
C VAL A 311 -24.70 -4.24 13.07
N GLY A 312 -23.83 -3.82 13.97
CA GLY A 312 -24.00 -2.63 14.81
C GLY A 312 -24.34 -2.96 16.25
N ASN A 313 -24.77 -1.93 16.98
CA ASN A 313 -25.12 -2.05 18.38
C ASN A 313 -26.50 -2.74 18.57
N PRO A 314 -26.59 -3.86 19.30
CA PRO A 314 -27.87 -4.54 19.54
C PRO A 314 -28.88 -3.68 20.33
N SER A 315 -28.38 -2.75 21.15
CA SER A 315 -29.21 -1.82 21.93
C SER A 315 -29.59 -0.55 21.18
N ALA A 316 -29.24 -0.43 19.87
CA ALA A 316 -29.61 0.73 19.06
C ALA A 316 -31.14 0.90 18.99
N ALA A 317 -31.63 2.13 19.06
CA ALA A 317 -33.05 2.41 19.02
C ALA A 317 -33.70 1.99 17.69
N LYS A 318 -32.97 2.17 16.57
CA LYS A 318 -33.46 1.83 15.24
C LYS A 318 -32.98 0.41 14.88
N LYS A 319 -33.93 -0.44 14.43
CA LYS A 319 -33.66 -1.76 13.91
C LYS A 319 -34.08 -1.81 12.44
N LEU A 320 -33.21 -2.30 11.58
CA LEU A 320 -33.50 -2.50 10.18
C LEU A 320 -33.25 -3.97 9.85
N VAL A 321 -34.26 -4.64 9.30
CA VAL A 321 -34.16 -6.00 8.78
C VAL A 321 -34.00 -5.96 7.27
N ILE A 322 -33.03 -6.68 6.76
CA ILE A 322 -32.76 -6.81 5.33
C ILE A 322 -32.68 -8.31 5.03
N ASP A 323 -33.54 -8.77 4.14
CA ASP A 323 -33.65 -10.18 3.77
C ASP A 323 -33.44 -10.41 2.28
N ALA A 324 -33.11 -11.64 1.90
CA ALA A 324 -32.97 -12.06 0.52
C ALA A 324 -33.37 -13.51 0.28
N ALA A 325 -33.61 -13.81 -0.98
CA ALA A 325 -33.90 -15.15 -1.47
C ALA A 325 -35.10 -15.84 -0.80
N ILE A 326 -36.14 -15.06 -0.43
CA ILE A 326 -37.43 -15.60 0.00
C ILE A 326 -38.02 -16.45 -1.12
N HIS A 327 -37.90 -16.02 -2.40
CA HIS A 327 -38.16 -16.89 -3.53
C HIS A 327 -36.86 -17.60 -3.96
N ALA A 328 -36.89 -18.88 -3.98
CA ALA A 328 -35.74 -19.76 -4.19
C ALA A 328 -34.88 -19.47 -5.41
N ARG A 329 -35.50 -19.09 -6.54
CA ARG A 329 -34.82 -18.78 -7.81
C ARG A 329 -34.05 -17.44 -7.80
N GLU A 330 -34.28 -16.62 -6.77
CA GLU A 330 -33.66 -15.28 -6.61
C GLU A 330 -32.35 -15.32 -5.78
N TRP A 331 -31.68 -16.45 -5.79
CA TRP A 331 -30.46 -16.70 -5.02
C TRP A 331 -29.30 -15.72 -5.30
N LYS A 332 -29.29 -15.02 -6.44
CA LYS A 332 -28.31 -13.95 -6.72
C LYS A 332 -28.42 -12.81 -5.70
N ASN A 333 -29.62 -12.54 -5.16
CA ASN A 333 -29.81 -11.50 -4.16
C ASN A 333 -29.04 -11.81 -2.87
N THR A 334 -28.87 -13.10 -2.51
CA THR A 334 -28.02 -13.53 -1.40
C THR A 334 -26.59 -13.03 -1.58
N GLN A 335 -25.99 -13.23 -2.76
CA GLN A 335 -24.63 -12.79 -3.04
C GLN A 335 -24.50 -11.26 -2.98
N VAL A 336 -25.50 -10.54 -3.50
CA VAL A 336 -25.54 -9.07 -3.47
C VAL A 336 -25.57 -8.56 -2.03
N ILE A 337 -26.49 -9.05 -1.20
CA ILE A 337 -26.61 -8.63 0.21
C ILE A 337 -25.35 -8.98 1.00
N MET A 338 -24.80 -10.16 0.79
CA MET A 338 -23.55 -10.56 1.45
C MET A 338 -22.38 -9.63 1.07
N ARG A 339 -22.29 -9.24 -0.20
CA ARG A 339 -21.26 -8.31 -0.67
C ARG A 339 -21.44 -6.91 -0.09
N GLN A 340 -22.68 -6.39 -0.09
CA GLN A 340 -23.02 -5.11 0.53
C GLN A 340 -22.71 -5.12 2.03
N THR A 341 -23.04 -6.20 2.72
CA THR A 341 -22.72 -6.37 4.14
C THR A 341 -21.21 -6.28 4.41
N GLU A 342 -20.41 -6.94 3.58
CA GLU A 342 -18.96 -6.83 3.70
C GLU A 342 -18.48 -5.39 3.41
N GLU A 343 -19.05 -4.70 2.44
CA GLU A 343 -18.73 -3.29 2.14
C GLU A 343 -19.05 -2.37 3.33
N ILE A 344 -20.25 -2.46 3.86
CA ILE A 344 -20.68 -1.73 5.06
C ILE A 344 -19.70 -1.96 6.23
N LEU A 345 -19.27 -3.19 6.44
CA LEU A 345 -18.33 -3.53 7.51
C LEU A 345 -16.91 -3.02 7.26
N ARG A 346 -16.47 -2.93 6.02
CA ARG A 346 -15.19 -2.32 5.63
C ARG A 346 -15.17 -0.83 5.93
N GLU A 347 -16.30 -0.17 5.76
CA GLU A 347 -16.50 1.26 5.99
C GLU A 347 -17.04 1.59 7.38
N TYR A 348 -17.30 0.60 8.22
CA TYR A 348 -17.91 0.75 9.54
C TYR A 348 -17.25 1.85 10.40
N GLY A 349 -15.91 1.98 10.32
CA GLY A 349 -15.19 3.00 11.06
C GLY A 349 -15.51 4.42 10.64
N GLU A 350 -15.84 4.63 9.37
CA GLU A 350 -16.22 5.92 8.78
C GLU A 350 -17.66 6.30 9.15
N HIS A 351 -18.53 5.31 9.37
CA HIS A 351 -19.94 5.47 9.70
C HIS A 351 -20.30 5.09 11.15
N ARG A 352 -19.31 5.12 12.04
CA ARG A 352 -19.48 4.68 13.45
C ARG A 352 -20.66 5.32 14.18
N ALA A 353 -20.92 6.60 13.93
CA ALA A 353 -22.04 7.31 14.57
C ALA A 353 -23.41 6.70 14.20
N ARG A 354 -23.60 6.31 12.94
CA ARG A 354 -24.85 5.70 12.45
C ARG A 354 -25.09 4.33 13.09
N PHE A 355 -24.05 3.52 13.23
CA PHE A 355 -24.14 2.20 13.87
C PHE A 355 -24.26 2.23 15.39
N ARG A 356 -24.19 3.40 16.02
CA ARG A 356 -24.63 3.59 17.42
C ARG A 356 -26.15 3.66 17.54
N SER A 357 -26.81 4.30 16.58
CA SER A 357 -28.26 4.56 16.59
C SER A 357 -29.08 3.55 15.77
N THR A 358 -28.44 2.78 14.87
CA THR A 358 -29.09 1.83 13.98
C THR A 358 -28.38 0.48 14.04
N CYS A 359 -29.15 -0.59 14.20
CA CYS A 359 -28.67 -1.98 14.13
C CYS A 359 -29.31 -2.67 12.91
N LEU A 360 -28.47 -3.30 12.09
CA LEU A 360 -28.94 -4.08 10.94
C LEU A 360 -29.05 -5.55 11.33
N TYR A 361 -30.11 -6.21 10.92
CA TYR A 361 -30.33 -7.65 10.97
C TYR A 361 -30.44 -8.14 9.54
N ILE A 362 -29.49 -8.93 9.10
CA ILE A 362 -29.35 -9.35 7.71
C ILE A 362 -29.60 -10.84 7.63
N LEU A 363 -30.64 -11.21 6.87
CA LEU A 363 -31.03 -12.57 6.57
C LEU A 363 -30.70 -12.85 5.09
N PRO A 364 -29.49 -13.33 4.79
CA PRO A 364 -29.05 -13.36 3.40
C PRO A 364 -29.71 -14.44 2.56
N MET A 365 -30.38 -15.42 3.20
CA MET A 365 -31.07 -16.50 2.50
C MET A 365 -32.23 -17.03 3.37
N ASP A 366 -33.43 -16.48 3.18
CA ASP A 366 -34.60 -16.86 3.94
C ASP A 366 -35.11 -18.28 3.61
N ASN A 367 -34.83 -18.71 2.39
CA ASN A 367 -35.31 -20.00 1.87
C ASN A 367 -34.14 -20.89 1.43
N PRO A 368 -33.30 -21.40 2.39
CA PRO A 368 -32.11 -22.14 2.04
C PRO A 368 -32.41 -23.48 1.29
N ASP A 369 -33.46 -24.17 1.66
CA ASP A 369 -33.85 -25.40 0.97
C ASP A 369 -34.35 -25.14 -0.45
N GLY A 370 -35.18 -24.11 -0.61
CA GLY A 370 -35.66 -23.70 -1.92
C GLY A 370 -34.52 -23.26 -2.85
N VAL A 371 -33.58 -22.44 -2.34
CA VAL A 371 -32.39 -22.05 -3.10
C VAL A 371 -31.58 -23.28 -3.53
N THR A 372 -31.39 -24.23 -2.63
CA THR A 372 -30.69 -25.48 -2.96
C THR A 372 -31.42 -26.28 -4.05
N ILE A 373 -32.75 -26.32 -4.03
CA ILE A 373 -33.55 -26.97 -5.08
C ILE A 373 -33.38 -26.20 -6.41
N SER A 374 -33.45 -24.87 -6.38
CA SER A 374 -33.28 -24.05 -7.58
C SER A 374 -31.91 -24.21 -8.24
N GLN A 375 -30.88 -24.43 -7.45
CA GLN A 375 -29.50 -24.53 -7.94
C GLN A 375 -29.11 -25.98 -8.33
N TYR A 376 -29.57 -26.98 -7.58
CA TYR A 376 -29.10 -28.38 -7.67
C TYR A 376 -30.22 -29.41 -7.90
N GLY A 377 -31.46 -28.94 -8.01
CA GLY A 377 -32.62 -29.83 -8.15
C GLY A 377 -32.88 -30.66 -6.89
N ALA A 378 -33.57 -31.75 -7.06
CA ALA A 378 -33.89 -32.64 -5.95
C ALA A 378 -32.66 -33.29 -5.29
N SER A 379 -31.56 -33.46 -6.04
CA SER A 379 -30.31 -34.05 -5.51
C SER A 379 -29.67 -33.21 -4.38
N GLY A 380 -29.93 -31.92 -4.35
CA GLY A 380 -29.47 -31.03 -3.29
C GLY A 380 -30.16 -31.21 -1.94
N ILE A 381 -31.25 -31.99 -1.86
CA ILE A 381 -32.03 -32.21 -0.65
C ILE A 381 -31.58 -33.50 0.04
N ARG A 382 -31.27 -33.38 1.33
CA ARG A 382 -30.77 -34.48 2.18
C ARG A 382 -31.87 -35.44 2.59
N ASN A 383 -33.03 -34.89 2.96
CA ASN A 383 -34.18 -35.68 3.39
C ASN A 383 -34.77 -36.49 2.23
N ALA A 384 -34.73 -37.84 2.33
CA ALA A 384 -35.13 -38.72 1.26
C ALA A 384 -36.62 -38.59 0.88
N LYS A 385 -37.52 -38.39 1.87
CA LYS A 385 -38.95 -38.19 1.62
C LYS A 385 -39.22 -36.88 0.86
N LEU A 386 -38.59 -35.79 1.24
CA LEU A 386 -38.66 -34.51 0.54
C LEU A 386 -38.07 -34.60 -0.87
N ARG A 387 -36.92 -35.25 -1.01
CA ARG A 387 -36.24 -35.46 -2.30
C ARG A 387 -37.15 -36.17 -3.31
N LYS A 388 -37.77 -37.27 -2.91
CA LYS A 388 -38.71 -38.01 -3.77
C LYS A 388 -39.91 -37.16 -4.20
N LYS A 389 -40.48 -36.35 -3.28
CA LYS A 389 -41.58 -35.42 -3.62
C LYS A 389 -41.15 -34.34 -4.60
N ILE A 390 -40.01 -33.69 -4.38
CA ILE A 390 -39.47 -32.63 -5.21
C ILE A 390 -39.12 -33.16 -6.59
N GLN A 391 -38.54 -34.35 -6.70
CA GLN A 391 -38.21 -34.99 -7.95
C GLN A 391 -39.43 -35.21 -8.87
N LYS A 392 -40.59 -35.51 -8.29
CA LYS A 392 -41.87 -35.69 -9.01
C LYS A 392 -42.40 -34.37 -9.56
N ILE A 393 -42.06 -33.21 -8.97
CA ILE A 393 -42.54 -31.89 -9.38
C ILE A 393 -41.74 -31.38 -10.58
N GLY A 394 -40.43 -31.58 -10.61
CA GLY A 394 -39.55 -31.05 -11.66
C GLY A 394 -39.40 -29.50 -11.65
N HIS A 395 -39.00 -28.92 -12.80
CA HIS A 395 -38.93 -27.46 -13.03
C HIS A 395 -38.10 -26.67 -12.01
N PHE A 396 -36.91 -27.17 -11.68
CA PHE A 396 -36.08 -26.65 -10.59
C PHE A 396 -35.57 -25.20 -10.85
N ASN A 397 -35.25 -24.85 -12.08
CA ASN A 397 -34.74 -23.52 -12.41
C ASN A 397 -35.74 -22.38 -12.11
N THR A 398 -37.03 -22.71 -12.09
CA THR A 398 -38.13 -21.77 -11.80
C THR A 398 -38.69 -21.92 -10.40
N TRP A 399 -38.08 -22.79 -9.57
CA TRP A 399 -38.53 -23.08 -8.21
C TRP A 399 -38.58 -21.82 -7.35
N LYS A 400 -39.76 -21.49 -6.81
CA LYS A 400 -40.00 -20.37 -5.92
C LYS A 400 -40.14 -20.74 -4.46
N ASN A 401 -40.64 -21.92 -4.23
CA ASN A 401 -41.20 -22.38 -2.97
C ASN A 401 -40.09 -22.91 -2.02
N ASN A 402 -40.47 -23.19 -0.76
CA ASN A 402 -39.61 -23.94 0.14
C ASN A 402 -39.64 -25.47 -0.24
N ALA A 403 -38.94 -26.30 0.53
CA ALA A 403 -38.88 -27.74 0.26
C ALA A 403 -40.23 -28.47 0.39
N ARG A 404 -41.22 -27.86 1.01
CA ARG A 404 -42.60 -28.42 1.10
C ARG A 404 -43.51 -27.93 -0.03
N GLY A 405 -43.03 -27.10 -0.95
CA GLY A 405 -43.84 -26.56 -2.02
C GLY A 405 -44.64 -25.31 -1.62
N VAL A 406 -44.35 -24.71 -0.46
CA VAL A 406 -45.03 -23.50 0.04
C VAL A 406 -44.30 -22.25 -0.43
N ASN A 407 -45.03 -21.30 -1.02
CA ASN A 407 -44.53 -19.97 -1.32
C ASN A 407 -44.55 -19.13 -0.03
N ILE A 408 -43.38 -18.93 0.57
CA ILE A 408 -43.22 -18.24 1.85
C ILE A 408 -43.81 -16.82 1.78
N ASN A 409 -43.55 -16.08 0.70
CA ASN A 409 -44.00 -14.70 0.53
C ASN A 409 -45.52 -14.51 0.56
N ASN A 410 -46.26 -15.56 0.29
CA ASN A 410 -47.73 -15.56 0.28
C ASN A 410 -48.34 -16.06 1.61
N ASN A 411 -47.54 -16.35 2.62
CA ASN A 411 -47.99 -17.00 3.85
C ASN A 411 -47.67 -16.17 5.13
N PHE A 412 -47.41 -14.88 4.98
CA PHE A 412 -47.33 -13.98 6.13
C PHE A 412 -48.72 -13.70 6.71
N PRO A 413 -48.85 -13.60 8.03
CA PRO A 413 -50.16 -13.35 8.69
C PRO A 413 -50.75 -12.00 8.27
N ALA A 414 -49.94 -10.97 8.12
CA ALA A 414 -50.38 -9.63 7.74
C ALA A 414 -50.98 -9.61 6.33
N GLY A 415 -52.20 -9.19 6.17
CA GLY A 415 -52.90 -9.13 4.90
C GLY A 415 -53.37 -10.47 4.31
N PHE A 416 -53.05 -11.62 4.93
CA PHE A 416 -53.34 -12.94 4.40
C PHE A 416 -54.85 -13.16 4.09
N SER A 417 -55.75 -12.69 4.97
CA SER A 417 -57.20 -12.81 4.78
C SER A 417 -57.73 -11.93 3.61
N ALA A 418 -57.14 -10.74 3.41
CA ALA A 418 -57.52 -9.87 2.29
C ALA A 418 -57.11 -10.43 0.94
N ASP A 419 -55.95 -11.07 0.87
CA ASP A 419 -55.46 -11.74 -0.33
C ASP A 419 -56.24 -12.99 -0.68
N LYS A 420 -56.66 -13.77 0.31
CA LYS A 420 -57.55 -14.94 0.10
C LYS A 420 -58.89 -14.51 -0.52
N LYS A 421 -59.46 -13.36 -0.12
CA LYS A 421 -60.71 -12.83 -0.70
C LYS A 421 -60.52 -12.40 -2.17
N LYS A 422 -59.37 -11.78 -2.50
CA LYS A 422 -59.02 -11.37 -3.88
C LYS A 422 -58.85 -12.61 -4.81
N ASP A 423 -58.21 -13.67 -4.35
CA ASP A 423 -57.98 -14.88 -5.14
C ASP A 423 -59.26 -15.68 -5.36
N LYS A 424 -60.18 -15.74 -4.38
CA LYS A 424 -61.52 -16.35 -4.57
C LYS A 424 -62.32 -15.58 -5.63
N LYS A 425 -62.28 -14.25 -5.66
CA LYS A 425 -62.91 -13.43 -6.71
C LYS A 425 -62.31 -13.68 -8.10
N LYS A 426 -61.05 -14.06 -8.22
CA LYS A 426 -60.36 -14.35 -9.50
C LYS A 426 -60.38 -15.85 -9.90
N GLY A 427 -61.13 -16.70 -9.20
CA GLY A 427 -61.20 -18.14 -9.45
C GLY A 427 -59.90 -18.92 -9.25
N LYS A 428 -58.87 -18.30 -8.66
CA LYS A 428 -57.59 -18.93 -8.38
C LYS A 428 -57.61 -19.68 -7.05
N LYS A 429 -57.60 -21.01 -7.10
CA LYS A 429 -57.36 -21.82 -5.90
C LYS A 429 -55.89 -21.71 -5.50
N ARG A 430 -55.56 -21.07 -4.37
CA ARG A 430 -54.26 -21.21 -3.72
C ARG A 430 -54.21 -22.60 -3.07
N LYS A 431 -53.29 -23.42 -3.50
CA LYS A 431 -52.93 -24.63 -2.72
C LYS A 431 -52.06 -24.19 -1.55
N PRO A 432 -52.30 -24.71 -0.32
CA PRO A 432 -51.52 -24.43 0.86
C PRO A 432 -50.08 -24.92 0.74
#